data_fe4effdb186dd9565f79b5095c4f5e28
#
_entry.id   fe4effdb186dd9565f79b5095c4f5e28
#
_cell.length_a   1.000
_cell.length_b   1.000
_cell.length_c   1.000
_cell.angle_alpha   90.00
_cell.angle_beta   90.00
_cell.angle_gamma   90.00
#
_symmetry.space_group_name_H-M   'P 1'
#
loop_
_entity.id
_entity.type
_entity.pdbx_description
1 polymer ?
#
loop_
_entity_poly.entity_id
_entity_poly.type
_entity_poly.pdbx_seq_one_letter_code
_entity_poly.pdbx_strand_id
1 'polypeptide(L)'
;ELGMTVGQATAPCVHYVQACPGTETCRYGKQDSLGLGLKIEEIYQDLNMPAKVKIGVSGCPRSCGESYLRDIGLLGTAKGWRVIFGGNAGARPRIGDLVAKDLTTDEALDLVRRLLEYYRSNAERGERTARFVERVGFDAIRKDVLALTPYIPLESTRPD
;
A
#
# COMPACT_ATOMS: atom_id res chain seq x y z
N GLU A 1 -3.66 -30.71 7.92
CA GLU A 1 -3.19 -29.44 7.30
C GLU A 1 -4.26 -28.37 7.54
N LEU A 2 -3.84 -27.19 8.02
CA LEU A 2 -4.76 -26.12 8.43
C LEU A 2 -5.20 -25.21 7.26
N GLY A 3 -4.74 -25.48 6.02
CA GLY A 3 -5.07 -24.68 4.83
C GLY A 3 -4.60 -23.21 4.89
N MET A 4 -3.68 -22.89 5.80
CA MET A 4 -3.16 -21.53 5.95
C MET A 4 -1.93 -21.30 5.09
N THR A 5 -1.86 -20.12 4.45
CA THR A 5 -0.67 -19.67 3.73
C THR A 5 0.31 -19.01 4.70
N VAL A 6 1.56 -19.44 4.69
CA VAL A 6 2.63 -18.84 5.50
C VAL A 6 3.27 -17.71 4.72
N GLY A 7 3.26 -16.50 5.27
CA GLY A 7 3.91 -15.34 4.65
C GLY A 7 5.44 -15.45 4.64
N GLN A 8 6.07 -14.75 3.69
CA GLN A 8 7.53 -14.70 3.52
C GLN A 8 8.17 -13.73 4.54
N ALA A 9 9.05 -14.22 5.40
CA ALA A 9 9.68 -13.38 6.43
C ALA A 9 10.87 -12.54 5.91
N THR A 10 11.57 -12.98 4.87
CA THR A 10 12.88 -12.45 4.46
C THR A 10 12.95 -12.02 2.99
N ALA A 11 12.04 -12.47 2.13
CA ALA A 11 12.07 -12.18 0.70
C ALA A 11 11.81 -10.69 0.38
N PRO A 12 12.36 -10.15 -0.71
CA PRO A 12 12.01 -8.83 -1.22
C PRO A 12 10.66 -8.90 -1.95
N CYS A 13 9.56 -8.82 -1.20
CA CYS A 13 8.19 -8.92 -1.69
C CYS A 13 7.24 -8.02 -0.90
N VAL A 14 5.97 -7.99 -1.28
CA VAL A 14 4.91 -7.48 -0.41
C VAL A 14 4.72 -8.45 0.75
N HIS A 15 5.12 -8.04 1.96
CA HIS A 15 5.24 -8.92 3.11
C HIS A 15 3.93 -9.17 3.83
N TYR A 16 3.20 -8.10 4.10
CA TYR A 16 1.92 -8.13 4.80
C TYR A 16 1.16 -6.81 4.66
N VAL A 17 -0.12 -6.89 4.85
CA VAL A 17 -1.01 -5.74 4.97
C VAL A 17 -1.51 -5.66 6.41
N GLN A 18 -1.14 -4.60 7.12
CA GLN A 18 -1.61 -4.32 8.47
C GLN A 18 -2.86 -3.45 8.40
N ALA A 19 -4.01 -4.00 8.75
CA ALA A 19 -5.27 -3.29 8.78
C ALA A 19 -5.79 -3.11 10.22
N CYS A 20 -6.37 -1.96 10.52
CA CYS A 20 -7.17 -1.78 11.74
C CYS A 20 -8.60 -2.30 11.50
N PRO A 21 -9.43 -2.50 12.55
CA PRO A 21 -10.79 -3.02 12.39
C PRO A 21 -11.73 -2.15 11.52
N GLY A 22 -11.46 -0.85 11.40
CA GLY A 22 -12.29 0.05 10.60
C GLY A 22 -13.75 0.09 11.04
N THR A 23 -14.66 0.15 10.07
CA THR A 23 -16.11 0.21 10.34
C THR A 23 -16.69 -1.07 10.91
N GLU A 24 -15.96 -2.20 10.88
CA GLU A 24 -16.44 -3.47 11.43
C GLU A 24 -16.77 -3.36 12.94
N THR A 25 -15.84 -2.83 13.73
CA THR A 25 -16.04 -2.76 15.20
C THR A 25 -15.60 -1.44 15.81
N CYS A 26 -14.92 -0.56 15.08
CA CYS A 26 -14.38 0.67 15.64
C CYS A 26 -15.35 1.83 15.51
N ARG A 27 -15.78 2.42 16.65
CA ARG A 27 -16.66 3.60 16.67
C ARG A 27 -16.13 4.83 15.91
N TYR A 28 -14.83 4.89 15.67
CA TYR A 28 -14.17 5.96 14.93
C TYR A 28 -13.97 5.62 13.44
N GLY A 29 -14.24 4.39 13.03
CA GLY A 29 -14.13 3.94 11.66
C GLY A 29 -14.94 4.83 10.71
N LYS A 30 -14.33 5.23 9.61
CA LYS A 30 -14.96 5.99 8.50
C LYS A 30 -15.02 5.16 7.23
N GLN A 31 -14.10 4.21 7.10
CA GLN A 31 -13.99 3.32 5.95
C GLN A 31 -13.74 1.88 6.43
N ASP A 32 -14.09 0.91 5.60
CA ASP A 32 -13.81 -0.50 5.82
C ASP A 32 -12.33 -0.82 5.53
N SER A 33 -11.51 -0.64 6.55
CA SER A 33 -10.06 -0.92 6.43
C SER A 33 -9.73 -2.40 6.45
N LEU A 34 -10.51 -3.22 7.13
CA LEU A 34 -10.28 -4.66 7.16
C LEU A 34 -10.57 -5.28 5.80
N GLY A 35 -11.73 -5.00 5.21
CA GLY A 35 -12.09 -5.50 3.88
C GLY A 35 -11.12 -5.01 2.79
N LEU A 36 -10.71 -3.74 2.82
CA LEU A 36 -9.71 -3.23 1.88
C LEU A 36 -8.34 -3.90 2.08
N GLY A 37 -7.91 -4.07 3.33
CA GLY A 37 -6.65 -4.75 3.66
C GLY A 37 -6.61 -6.18 3.16
N LEU A 38 -7.67 -6.95 3.38
CA LEU A 38 -7.80 -8.33 2.89
C LEU A 38 -7.74 -8.42 1.36
N LYS A 39 -8.42 -7.52 0.64
CA LYS A 39 -8.35 -7.45 -0.82
C LYS A 39 -6.94 -7.16 -1.33
N ILE A 40 -6.24 -6.22 -0.71
CA ILE A 40 -4.85 -5.88 -1.08
C ILE A 40 -3.93 -7.08 -0.81
N GLU A 41 -4.09 -7.76 0.32
CA GLU A 41 -3.28 -8.93 0.67
C GLU A 41 -3.53 -10.09 -0.31
N GLU A 42 -4.78 -10.39 -0.62
CA GLU A 42 -5.16 -11.42 -1.59
C GLU A 42 -4.52 -11.20 -2.96
N ILE A 43 -4.48 -9.93 -3.42
CA ILE A 43 -3.95 -9.60 -4.76
C ILE A 43 -2.41 -9.57 -4.79
N TYR A 44 -1.77 -9.04 -3.74
CA TYR A 44 -0.36 -8.66 -3.79
C TYR A 44 0.55 -9.41 -2.82
N GLN A 45 0.02 -10.29 -1.97
CA GLN A 45 0.85 -11.10 -1.07
C GLN A 45 1.93 -11.83 -1.89
N ASP A 46 3.15 -11.81 -1.39
CA ASP A 46 4.33 -12.45 -2.00
C ASP A 46 4.72 -11.92 -3.40
N LEU A 47 4.11 -10.84 -3.88
CA LEU A 47 4.53 -10.18 -5.11
C LEU A 47 6.00 -9.75 -5.00
N ASN A 48 6.85 -10.23 -5.91
CA ASN A 48 8.27 -9.87 -5.96
C ASN A 48 8.46 -8.37 -6.19
N MET A 49 9.27 -7.76 -5.35
CA MET A 49 9.57 -6.33 -5.32
C MET A 49 11.09 -6.09 -5.23
N PRO A 50 11.61 -4.90 -5.55
CA PRO A 50 13.04 -4.59 -5.38
C PRO A 50 13.53 -4.73 -3.94
N ALA A 51 12.67 -4.42 -2.98
CA ALA A 51 12.89 -4.63 -1.54
C ALA A 51 11.55 -4.96 -0.86
N LYS A 52 11.61 -5.28 0.42
CA LYS A 52 10.45 -5.54 1.28
C LYS A 52 9.46 -4.38 1.26
N VAL A 53 8.20 -4.65 0.99
CA VAL A 53 7.10 -3.68 1.04
C VAL A 53 6.11 -4.06 2.14
N LYS A 54 5.70 -3.09 2.93
CA LYS A 54 4.70 -3.21 3.98
C LYS A 54 3.57 -2.21 3.73
N ILE A 55 2.34 -2.65 3.84
CA ILE A 55 1.17 -1.81 3.59
C ILE A 55 0.40 -1.62 4.90
N GLY A 56 -0.04 -0.39 5.16
CA GLY A 56 -0.84 -0.07 6.34
C GLY A 56 -2.19 0.52 5.95
N VAL A 57 -3.28 -0.05 6.46
CA VAL A 57 -4.65 0.39 6.17
C VAL A 57 -5.35 0.80 7.46
N SER A 58 -5.74 2.05 7.55
CA SER A 58 -6.43 2.62 8.71
C SER A 58 -7.78 3.17 8.31
N GLY A 59 -8.84 2.74 8.96
CA GLY A 59 -10.21 3.14 8.66
C GLY A 59 -10.57 4.58 9.04
N CYS A 60 -9.65 5.32 9.68
CA CYS A 60 -9.84 6.73 10.02
C CYS A 60 -8.47 7.43 10.17
N PRO A 61 -8.44 8.80 10.30
CA PRO A 61 -7.20 9.56 10.40
C PRO A 61 -6.33 9.29 11.64
N ARG A 62 -6.79 8.46 12.59
CA ARG A 62 -6.01 8.05 13.79
C ARG A 62 -4.81 7.15 13.44
N SER A 63 -4.75 6.60 12.21
CA SER A 63 -3.60 5.86 11.69
C SER A 63 -3.19 4.63 12.52
N CYS A 64 -4.14 3.90 13.10
CA CYS A 64 -3.87 2.71 13.93
C CYS A 64 -3.17 1.58 13.15
N GLY A 65 -3.33 1.51 11.83
CA GLY A 65 -2.58 0.62 10.93
C GLY A 65 -1.22 1.19 10.51
N GLU A 66 -0.72 2.23 11.20
CA GLU A 66 0.58 2.88 10.97
C GLU A 66 0.77 3.40 9.54
N SER A 67 -0.31 3.80 8.87
CA SER A 67 -0.34 4.15 7.44
C SER A 67 0.68 5.21 7.04
N TYR A 68 1.05 6.15 7.91
CA TYR A 68 2.07 7.16 7.62
C TYR A 68 3.51 6.62 7.63
N LEU A 69 3.74 5.47 8.28
CA LEU A 69 5.07 4.88 8.48
C LEU A 69 5.28 3.60 7.69
N ARG A 70 4.33 3.24 6.82
CA ARG A 70 4.45 2.08 5.93
C ARG A 70 4.88 2.51 4.54
N ASP A 71 5.40 1.56 3.76
CA ASP A 71 5.82 1.79 2.38
C ASP A 71 4.67 2.34 1.53
N ILE A 72 3.46 1.79 1.71
CA ILE A 72 2.19 2.32 1.24
C ILE A 72 1.24 2.41 2.41
N GLY A 73 0.58 3.54 2.57
CA GLY A 73 -0.41 3.77 3.61
C GLY A 73 -1.76 4.19 3.03
N LEU A 74 -2.84 3.64 3.58
CA LEU A 74 -4.20 4.04 3.26
C LEU A 74 -4.89 4.54 4.53
N LEU A 75 -5.53 5.70 4.43
CA LEU A 75 -6.24 6.35 5.54
C LEU A 75 -7.68 6.68 5.13
N GLY A 76 -8.64 6.10 5.82
CA GLY A 76 -10.05 6.39 5.66
C GLY A 76 -10.42 7.78 6.17
N THR A 77 -11.27 8.48 5.43
CA THR A 77 -11.92 9.72 5.82
C THR A 77 -13.42 9.63 5.53
N ALA A 78 -14.20 10.60 5.97
CA ALA A 78 -15.62 10.68 5.61
C ALA A 78 -15.85 10.84 4.10
N LYS A 79 -14.84 11.33 3.34
CA LYS A 79 -14.91 11.57 1.90
C LYS A 79 -14.32 10.44 1.05
N GLY A 80 -13.76 9.38 1.67
CA GLY A 80 -13.08 8.30 0.97
C GLY A 80 -11.68 8.06 1.50
N TRP A 81 -10.79 7.54 0.65
CA TRP A 81 -9.43 7.15 1.03
C TRP A 81 -8.40 8.23 0.71
N ARG A 82 -7.38 8.29 1.55
CA ARG A 82 -6.10 8.95 1.27
C ARG A 82 -5.04 7.88 1.07
N VAL A 83 -4.22 8.02 0.04
CA VAL A 83 -3.10 7.12 -0.23
C VAL A 83 -1.80 7.85 -0.02
N ILE A 84 -0.91 7.21 0.75
CA ILE A 84 0.38 7.73 1.21
C ILE A 84 1.47 6.80 0.70
N PHE A 85 2.63 7.33 0.33
CA PHE A 85 3.75 6.55 -0.20
C PHE A 85 5.08 6.95 0.42
N GLY A 86 6.00 5.98 0.57
CA GLY A 86 7.38 6.22 0.97
C GLY A 86 7.61 6.40 2.47
N GLY A 87 6.71 5.89 3.32
CA GLY A 87 6.91 5.84 4.76
C GLY A 87 7.93 4.79 5.18
N ASN A 88 8.55 4.98 6.34
CA ASN A 88 9.46 4.02 6.95
C ASN A 88 9.52 4.21 8.47
N ALA A 89 9.31 3.14 9.23
CA ALA A 89 9.42 3.11 10.69
C ALA A 89 10.76 2.53 11.20
N GLY A 90 11.70 2.22 10.30
CA GLY A 90 12.99 1.61 10.65
C GLY A 90 14.01 2.61 11.21
N ALA A 91 15.30 2.22 11.18
CA ALA A 91 16.42 3.00 11.75
C ALA A 91 16.58 4.43 11.20
N ARG A 92 16.01 4.69 10.02
CA ARG A 92 15.92 6.06 9.44
C ARG A 92 14.46 6.36 9.15
N PRO A 93 13.69 6.79 10.16
CA PRO A 93 12.25 6.98 10.03
C PRO A 93 11.92 8.09 9.04
N ARG A 94 10.83 7.88 8.29
CA ARG A 94 10.28 8.84 7.34
C ARG A 94 8.77 8.77 7.37
N ILE A 95 8.12 9.91 7.43
CA ILE A 95 6.67 10.04 7.21
C ILE A 95 6.43 10.00 5.71
N GLY A 96 5.52 9.14 5.27
CA GLY A 96 5.15 9.03 3.86
C GLY A 96 4.40 10.28 3.35
N ASP A 97 4.51 10.55 2.06
CA ASP A 97 3.88 11.69 1.39
C ASP A 97 2.49 11.34 0.85
N LEU A 98 1.58 12.31 0.88
CA LEU A 98 0.23 12.16 0.36
C LEU A 98 0.21 12.16 -1.18
N VAL A 99 -0.10 11.02 -1.79
CA VAL A 99 -0.21 10.87 -3.25
C VAL A 99 -1.55 11.43 -3.76
N ALA A 100 -2.66 10.95 -3.19
CA ALA A 100 -4.01 11.39 -3.54
C ALA A 100 -4.97 11.26 -2.34
N LYS A 101 -6.12 11.92 -2.45
CA LYS A 101 -7.16 11.94 -1.40
C LYS A 101 -8.56 11.85 -2.02
N ASP A 102 -9.54 11.59 -1.15
CA ASP A 102 -10.96 11.55 -1.47
C ASP A 102 -11.29 10.49 -2.54
N LEU A 103 -10.54 9.37 -2.50
CA LEU A 103 -10.67 8.25 -3.44
C LEU A 103 -11.75 7.25 -2.97
N THR A 104 -12.48 6.69 -3.92
CA THR A 104 -13.27 5.48 -3.70
C THR A 104 -12.36 4.29 -3.39
N THR A 105 -12.93 3.17 -2.93
CA THR A 105 -12.17 1.95 -2.65
C THR A 105 -11.48 1.40 -3.91
N ASP A 106 -12.16 1.42 -5.05
CA ASP A 106 -11.61 0.92 -6.30
C ASP A 106 -10.49 1.82 -6.85
N GLU A 107 -10.65 3.14 -6.74
CA GLU A 107 -9.58 4.10 -7.09
C GLU A 107 -8.36 3.96 -6.19
N ALA A 108 -8.57 3.70 -4.89
CA ALA A 108 -7.48 3.46 -3.95
C ALA A 108 -6.73 2.16 -4.27
N LEU A 109 -7.44 1.07 -4.61
CA LEU A 109 -6.85 -0.20 -5.07
C LEU A 109 -6.03 -0.02 -6.34
N ASP A 110 -6.58 0.69 -7.33
CA ASP A 110 -5.88 0.97 -8.58
C ASP A 110 -4.61 1.82 -8.34
N LEU A 111 -4.69 2.80 -7.45
CA LEU A 111 -3.52 3.61 -7.09
C LEU A 111 -2.43 2.80 -6.37
N VAL A 112 -2.81 1.87 -5.48
CA VAL A 112 -1.86 0.92 -4.86
C VAL A 112 -1.16 0.09 -5.94
N ARG A 113 -1.89 -0.44 -6.92
CA ARG A 113 -1.32 -1.18 -8.05
C ARG A 113 -0.29 -0.35 -8.80
N ARG A 114 -0.65 0.87 -9.21
CA ARG A 114 0.25 1.78 -9.96
C ARG A 114 1.51 2.10 -9.16
N LEU A 115 1.39 2.36 -7.86
CA LEU A 115 2.53 2.63 -6.99
C LEU A 115 3.47 1.42 -6.89
N LEU A 116 2.93 0.21 -6.75
CA LEU A 116 3.72 -1.03 -6.71
C LEU A 116 4.42 -1.27 -8.06
N GLU A 117 3.73 -1.12 -9.18
CA GLU A 117 4.29 -1.29 -10.53
C GLU A 117 5.38 -0.26 -10.82
N TYR A 118 5.12 1.01 -10.51
CA TYR A 118 6.08 2.09 -10.71
C TYR A 118 7.35 1.87 -9.87
N TYR A 119 7.18 1.55 -8.58
CA TYR A 119 8.29 1.24 -7.70
C TYR A 119 9.07 0.01 -8.17
N ARG A 120 8.39 -1.07 -8.56
CA ARG A 120 9.02 -2.30 -9.08
C ARG A 120 9.87 -2.05 -10.32
N SER A 121 9.42 -1.16 -11.20
CA SER A 121 10.09 -0.87 -12.47
C SER A 121 11.24 0.14 -12.37
N ASN A 122 11.26 0.98 -11.33
CA ASN A 122 12.19 2.12 -11.25
C ASN A 122 13.13 2.09 -10.02
N ALA A 123 12.86 1.24 -9.03
CA ALA A 123 13.70 1.14 -7.84
C ALA A 123 14.89 0.20 -8.05
N GLU A 124 15.99 0.49 -7.37
CA GLU A 124 17.18 -0.35 -7.35
C GLU A 124 16.98 -1.57 -6.43
N ARG A 125 17.73 -2.63 -6.67
CA ARG A 125 17.67 -3.84 -5.84
C ARG A 125 18.05 -3.50 -4.39
N GLY A 126 17.19 -3.84 -3.45
CA GLY A 126 17.36 -3.56 -2.02
C GLY A 126 16.95 -2.15 -1.60
N GLU A 127 16.58 -1.29 -2.53
CA GLU A 127 16.16 0.07 -2.25
C GLU A 127 14.73 0.11 -1.69
N ARG A 128 14.55 0.54 -0.43
CA ARG A 128 13.24 0.71 0.19
C ARG A 128 12.53 1.95 -0.36
N THR A 129 11.19 1.94 -0.34
CA THR A 129 10.36 3.04 -0.86
C THR A 129 10.74 4.41 -0.33
N ALA A 130 11.13 4.52 0.94
CA ALA A 130 11.59 5.78 1.53
C ALA A 130 12.85 6.32 0.83
N ARG A 131 13.83 5.45 0.50
CA ARG A 131 15.05 5.82 -0.23
C ARG A 131 14.76 6.12 -1.68
N PHE A 132 13.90 5.33 -2.29
CA PHE A 132 13.41 5.55 -3.64
C PHE A 132 12.78 6.96 -3.79
N VAL A 133 11.93 7.37 -2.84
CA VAL A 133 11.35 8.72 -2.84
C VAL A 133 12.42 9.80 -2.65
N GLU A 134 13.40 9.58 -1.78
CA GLU A 134 14.52 10.53 -1.59
C GLU A 134 15.39 10.67 -2.85
N ARG A 135 15.61 9.58 -3.61
CA ARG A 135 16.41 9.57 -4.83
C ARG A 135 15.68 10.18 -6.04
N VAL A 136 14.46 9.76 -6.27
CA VAL A 136 13.68 10.15 -7.47
C VAL A 136 12.97 11.49 -7.29
N GLY A 137 12.56 11.81 -6.07
CA GLY A 137 11.73 12.96 -5.74
C GLY A 137 10.23 12.62 -5.77
N PHE A 138 9.52 13.00 -4.71
CA PHE A 138 8.10 12.66 -4.56
C PHE A 138 7.21 13.24 -5.66
N ASP A 139 7.45 14.50 -6.06
CA ASP A 139 6.63 15.17 -7.07
C ASP A 139 6.73 14.50 -8.45
N ALA A 140 7.92 14.00 -8.83
CA ALA A 140 8.10 13.21 -10.04
C ALA A 140 7.31 11.89 -9.99
N ILE A 141 7.47 11.14 -8.89
CA ILE A 141 6.74 9.88 -8.69
C ILE A 141 5.22 10.12 -8.75
N ARG A 142 4.74 11.12 -8.03
CA ARG A 142 3.31 11.47 -7.99
C ARG A 142 2.77 11.80 -9.36
N LYS A 143 3.48 12.63 -10.12
CA LYS A 143 3.11 13.02 -11.48
C LYS A 143 3.00 11.81 -12.39
N ASP A 144 4.03 10.95 -12.40
CA ASP A 144 4.08 9.77 -13.26
C ASP A 144 3.01 8.76 -12.90
N VAL A 145 2.85 8.44 -11.62
CA VAL A 145 1.85 7.47 -11.15
C VAL A 145 0.42 7.93 -11.41
N LEU A 146 0.12 9.24 -11.27
CA LEU A 146 -1.21 9.78 -11.55
C LEU A 146 -1.48 9.94 -13.05
N ALA A 147 -0.45 10.04 -13.90
CA ALA A 147 -0.57 10.10 -15.35
C ALA A 147 -0.81 8.71 -15.99
N LEU A 148 -0.53 7.60 -15.29
CA LEU A 148 -0.83 6.27 -15.79
C LEU A 148 -2.34 6.11 -15.96
N THR A 149 -2.77 5.64 -17.15
CA THR A 149 -4.18 5.51 -17.54
C THR A 149 -4.96 4.59 -16.59
N PRO A 150 -6.28 4.82 -16.34
CA PRO A 150 -7.09 3.94 -15.51
C PRO A 150 -7.15 2.51 -16.04
N TYR A 151 -7.21 1.60 -15.12
CA TYR A 151 -7.22 0.16 -15.11
C TYR A 151 -7.92 -0.57 -16.29
N ILE A 152 -7.19 -1.53 -16.86
CA ILE A 152 -7.73 -2.74 -17.47
C ILE A 152 -7.48 -3.87 -16.44
N PRO A 153 -8.51 -4.65 -16.01
CA PRO A 153 -8.33 -5.74 -15.06
C PRO A 153 -7.29 -6.74 -15.58
N LEU A 154 -6.23 -6.97 -14.80
CA LEU A 154 -5.40 -8.15 -15.03
C LEU A 154 -6.25 -9.35 -14.63
N GLU A 155 -6.65 -10.14 -15.61
CA GLU A 155 -7.14 -11.49 -15.37
C GLU A 155 -6.13 -12.22 -14.49
N SER A 156 -6.63 -12.87 -13.44
CA SER A 156 -5.80 -13.59 -12.48
C SER A 156 -5.03 -14.70 -13.20
N THR A 157 -3.79 -14.43 -13.56
CA THR A 157 -2.85 -15.47 -13.96
C THR A 157 -2.28 -16.13 -12.71
N ARG A 158 -3.10 -16.91 -12.01
CA ARG A 158 -2.58 -18.02 -11.20
C ARG A 158 -2.48 -19.20 -12.15
N PRO A 159 -1.32 -19.80 -12.36
CA PRO A 159 -1.25 -21.15 -12.91
C PRO A 159 -1.86 -22.09 -11.86
N ASP A 160 -2.73 -22.98 -12.32
CA ASP A 160 -3.33 -24.10 -11.57
C ASP A 160 -2.28 -24.96 -10.88
#